data_d580fe5a1e51dcd1ad7a47b6a30951c8
#
_entry.id   d580fe5a1e51dcd1ad7a47b6a30951c8
#
_cell.length_a   1.000
_cell.length_b   1.000
_cell.length_c   1.000
_cell.angle_alpha   90.00
_cell.angle_beta   90.00
_cell.angle_gamma   90.00
#
_symmetry.space_group_name_H-M   'P 1'
#
loop_
_entity.id
_entity.type
_entity.pdbx_description
1 polymer ?
#
loop_
_entity_poly.entity_id
_entity_poly.type
_entity_poly.pdbx_seq_one_letter_code
_entity_poly.pdbx_strand_id
1 'polypeptide(L)'
;MIGRIIIAAAIALFFTPATALYSQEHPEHPKKSAEHPKQGGAAKQVSTADISAGIKKNIDAETKKSSDGKFHVNYEGQDLSLDLTKVHDDRLQDLGDGKYFACVDMKGNDGKTYDIDFFLTGQPGKMKVTDTSVHKIDGKPLYNWKEENGKWNKVPAS
;
A
#
# COMPACT_ATOMS: atom_id res chain seq x y z
N MET A 1 29.60 71.50 -25.70
CA MET A 1 28.35 70.73 -26.02
C MET A 1 28.38 69.49 -25.15
N ILE A 2 27.51 69.46 -24.18
CA ILE A 2 27.51 68.47 -23.10
C ILE A 2 26.45 67.43 -23.45
N GLY A 3 26.90 66.17 -23.80
CA GLY A 3 26.04 65.07 -24.07
C GLY A 3 25.57 64.39 -22.79
N ARG A 4 24.29 64.37 -22.55
CA ARG A 4 23.65 63.70 -21.39
C ARG A 4 23.48 62.21 -21.69
N ILE A 5 24.20 61.36 -20.93
CA ILE A 5 24.06 59.90 -20.94
C ILE A 5 22.87 59.58 -20.01
N ILE A 6 21.81 58.99 -20.53
CA ILE A 6 20.69 58.44 -19.77
C ILE A 6 21.00 56.97 -19.54
N ILE A 7 21.20 56.63 -18.27
CA ILE A 7 21.37 55.24 -17.83
C ILE A 7 19.97 54.70 -17.53
N ALA A 8 19.46 53.84 -18.38
CA ALA A 8 18.24 53.06 -18.12
C ALA A 8 18.59 51.85 -17.25
N ALA A 9 18.15 51.88 -15.99
CA ALA A 9 18.24 50.72 -15.11
C ALA A 9 17.14 49.72 -15.46
N ALA A 10 17.52 48.61 -16.05
CA ALA A 10 16.62 47.47 -16.26
C ALA A 10 16.50 46.67 -14.96
N ILE A 11 15.33 46.75 -14.34
CA ILE A 11 14.97 45.88 -13.19
C ILE A 11 14.60 44.52 -13.76
N ALA A 12 15.48 43.55 -13.65
CA ALA A 12 15.17 42.17 -13.96
C ALA A 12 14.35 41.58 -12.80
N LEU A 13 13.05 41.41 -13.00
CA LEU A 13 12.18 40.63 -12.15
C LEU A 13 12.50 39.14 -12.35
N PHE A 14 13.22 38.55 -11.40
CA PHE A 14 13.39 37.10 -11.32
C PHE A 14 12.05 36.46 -10.90
N PHE A 15 11.29 35.99 -11.85
CA PHE A 15 10.24 35.01 -11.59
C PHE A 15 10.88 33.67 -11.27
N THR A 16 10.93 33.30 -10.00
CA THR A 16 11.20 31.94 -9.58
C THR A 16 9.92 31.13 -9.83
N PRO A 17 9.93 30.09 -10.68
CA PRO A 17 8.81 29.17 -10.72
C PRO A 17 8.78 28.41 -9.38
N ALA A 18 7.77 28.63 -8.58
CA ALA A 18 7.44 27.75 -7.48
C ALA A 18 7.09 26.40 -8.08
N THR A 19 8.05 25.45 -8.03
CA THR A 19 7.76 24.04 -8.25
C THR A 19 6.86 23.59 -7.12
N ALA A 20 5.55 23.63 -7.36
CA ALA A 20 4.61 22.93 -6.52
C ALA A 20 4.97 21.45 -6.61
N LEU A 21 5.59 20.95 -5.54
CA LEU A 21 5.66 19.51 -5.28
C LEU A 21 4.21 19.03 -5.11
N TYR A 22 3.62 18.60 -6.21
CA TYR A 22 2.41 17.79 -6.16
C TYR A 22 2.81 16.50 -5.47
N SER A 23 2.59 16.44 -4.17
CA SER A 23 2.47 15.18 -3.44
C SER A 23 1.26 14.49 -4.06
N GLN A 24 1.49 13.59 -5.00
CA GLN A 24 0.45 12.70 -5.48
C GLN A 24 0.07 11.81 -4.29
N GLU A 25 -0.96 12.25 -3.55
CA GLU A 25 -1.71 11.35 -2.70
C GLU A 25 -2.35 10.31 -3.62
N HIS A 26 -1.79 9.10 -3.60
CA HIS A 26 -2.38 7.97 -4.30
C HIS A 26 -3.66 7.52 -3.57
N PRO A 27 -4.85 7.68 -4.14
CA PRO A 27 -6.10 7.16 -3.55
C PRO A 27 -6.28 5.68 -3.86
N GLU A 28 -5.23 4.86 -3.73
CA GLU A 28 -5.23 3.50 -4.27
C GLU A 28 -5.57 2.42 -3.26
N HIS A 29 -5.78 2.79 -2.00
CA HIS A 29 -6.16 1.83 -0.96
C HIS A 29 -7.54 2.14 -0.40
N PRO A 30 -8.32 1.12 0.01
CA PRO A 30 -9.57 1.33 0.69
C PRO A 30 -9.39 2.28 1.88
N LYS A 31 -9.96 3.49 1.81
CA LYS A 31 -9.98 4.42 2.95
C LYS A 31 -10.97 3.89 3.97
N LYS A 32 -10.60 3.99 5.23
CA LYS A 32 -11.38 3.60 6.40
C LYS A 32 -12.84 4.02 6.25
N SER A 33 -13.74 3.05 6.10
CA SER A 33 -15.19 3.31 6.14
C SER A 33 -15.56 3.87 7.50
N ALA A 34 -16.47 4.85 7.49
CA ALA A 34 -17.01 5.45 8.69
C ALA A 34 -17.57 4.39 9.64
N GLU A 35 -17.45 4.66 10.94
CA GLU A 35 -17.89 3.83 12.05
C GLU A 35 -19.23 3.12 11.79
N HIS A 36 -19.19 1.78 11.76
CA HIS A 36 -20.40 0.98 11.85
C HIS A 36 -20.96 1.04 13.28
N PRO A 37 -22.30 1.15 13.42
CA PRO A 37 -22.93 1.13 14.73
C PRO A 37 -22.66 -0.20 15.44
N LYS A 38 -22.25 -0.12 16.70
CA LYS A 38 -22.00 -1.25 17.60
C LYS A 38 -23.26 -2.12 17.68
N GLN A 39 -23.23 -3.31 17.09
CA GLN A 39 -24.16 -4.38 17.42
C GLN A 39 -23.52 -5.34 18.41
N GLY A 40 -24.26 -5.62 19.47
CA GLY A 40 -23.81 -6.21 20.71
C GLY A 40 -23.32 -7.64 20.62
N GLY A 41 -22.39 -7.92 21.50
CA GLY A 41 -21.77 -9.19 21.77
C GLY A 41 -20.26 -8.97 21.80
N ALA A 42 -19.64 -9.02 23.01
CA ALA A 42 -18.24 -8.65 23.21
C ALA A 42 -17.23 -9.64 22.59
N ALA A 43 -17.25 -9.80 21.27
CA ALA A 43 -16.13 -10.31 20.54
C ALA A 43 -15.08 -9.17 20.51
N LYS A 44 -13.88 -9.43 21.04
CA LYS A 44 -12.77 -8.48 21.02
C LYS A 44 -12.52 -8.04 19.58
N GLN A 45 -12.68 -6.75 19.30
CA GLN A 45 -12.47 -6.20 17.96
C GLN A 45 -11.03 -6.46 17.51
N VAL A 46 -10.83 -6.91 16.28
CA VAL A 46 -9.51 -7.11 15.69
C VAL A 46 -8.82 -5.76 15.54
N SER A 47 -7.63 -5.64 16.10
CA SER A 47 -6.81 -4.44 16.00
C SER A 47 -5.88 -4.49 14.78
N THR A 48 -5.34 -3.34 14.38
CA THR A 48 -4.30 -3.27 13.35
C THR A 48 -3.08 -4.11 13.72
N ALA A 49 -2.74 -4.17 15.02
CA ALA A 49 -1.67 -5.01 15.53
C ALA A 49 -1.96 -6.51 15.35
N ASP A 50 -3.21 -6.97 15.53
CA ASP A 50 -3.60 -8.36 15.28
C ASP A 50 -3.43 -8.73 13.80
N ILE A 51 -3.81 -7.82 12.88
CA ILE A 51 -3.68 -8.01 11.43
C ILE A 51 -2.20 -8.10 11.05
N SER A 52 -1.39 -7.12 11.47
CA SER A 52 0.06 -7.08 11.22
C SER A 52 0.77 -8.32 11.76
N ALA A 53 0.44 -8.75 12.99
CA ALA A 53 0.97 -9.97 13.58
C ALA A 53 0.57 -11.23 12.80
N GLY A 54 -0.68 -11.28 12.32
CA GLY A 54 -1.18 -12.38 11.49
C GLY A 54 -0.41 -12.52 10.17
N ILE A 55 -0.14 -11.41 9.49
CA ILE A 55 0.66 -11.36 8.26
C ILE A 55 2.09 -11.84 8.51
N LYS A 56 2.76 -11.25 9.50
CA LYS A 56 4.15 -11.64 9.85
C LYS A 56 4.26 -13.11 10.19
N LYS A 57 3.30 -13.64 10.97
CA LYS A 57 3.23 -15.07 11.29
C LYS A 57 3.02 -15.96 10.06
N ASN A 58 2.17 -15.52 9.11
CA ASN A 58 1.97 -16.26 7.87
C ASN A 58 3.24 -16.28 7.02
N ILE A 59 3.86 -15.12 6.78
CA ILE A 59 5.10 -14.99 6.01
C ILE A 59 6.18 -15.87 6.63
N ASP A 60 6.37 -15.81 7.95
CA ASP A 60 7.36 -16.61 8.70
C ASP A 60 7.10 -18.12 8.57
N ALA A 61 5.84 -18.53 8.61
CA ALA A 61 5.47 -19.94 8.46
C ALA A 61 5.71 -20.46 7.03
N GLU A 62 5.40 -19.68 6.01
CA GLU A 62 5.61 -20.05 4.62
C GLU A 62 7.12 -20.02 4.27
N THR A 63 7.85 -19.01 4.72
CA THR A 63 9.31 -18.91 4.57
C THR A 63 10.04 -20.12 5.17
N LYS A 64 9.60 -20.62 6.33
CA LYS A 64 10.18 -21.82 6.96
C LYS A 64 9.90 -23.12 6.20
N LYS A 65 8.86 -23.15 5.37
CA LYS A 65 8.52 -24.32 4.54
C LYS A 65 9.24 -24.31 3.20
N SER A 66 9.61 -23.13 2.72
CA SER A 66 10.28 -22.99 1.43
C SER A 66 11.72 -23.47 1.51
N SER A 67 12.23 -24.01 0.42
CA SER A 67 13.59 -24.55 0.33
C SER A 67 14.69 -23.49 0.31
N ASP A 68 14.33 -22.25 -0.11
CA ASP A 68 15.24 -21.10 -0.20
C ASP A 68 15.08 -20.10 0.95
N GLY A 69 14.19 -20.37 1.91
CA GLY A 69 13.94 -19.51 3.04
C GLY A 69 13.24 -18.20 2.65
N LYS A 70 12.52 -18.16 1.54
CA LYS A 70 11.78 -16.99 1.06
C LYS A 70 10.26 -17.19 1.10
N PHE A 71 9.55 -16.08 1.07
CA PHE A 71 8.11 -16.08 0.84
C PHE A 71 7.85 -16.11 -0.67
N HIS A 72 6.92 -16.96 -1.11
CA HIS A 72 6.65 -17.18 -2.53
C HIS A 72 5.27 -16.68 -2.92
N VAL A 73 5.20 -15.95 -4.04
CA VAL A 73 3.95 -15.47 -4.65
C VAL A 73 4.00 -15.77 -6.15
N ASN A 74 2.97 -16.43 -6.70
CA ASN A 74 2.86 -16.58 -8.14
C ASN A 74 2.28 -15.31 -8.76
N TYR A 75 2.98 -14.76 -9.75
CA TYR A 75 2.55 -13.63 -10.53
C TYR A 75 2.76 -13.92 -12.02
N GLU A 76 1.67 -13.93 -12.80
CA GLU A 76 1.70 -14.21 -14.26
C GLU A 76 2.47 -15.50 -14.63
N GLY A 77 2.33 -16.53 -13.79
CA GLY A 77 3.01 -17.82 -14.01
C GLY A 77 4.47 -17.83 -13.56
N GLN A 78 4.99 -16.73 -13.02
CA GLN A 78 6.31 -16.65 -12.40
C GLN A 78 6.20 -16.81 -10.88
N ASP A 79 7.08 -17.62 -10.32
CA ASP A 79 7.20 -17.75 -8.86
C ASP A 79 8.19 -16.69 -8.36
N LEU A 80 7.68 -15.71 -7.61
CA LEU A 80 8.47 -14.64 -7.01
C LEU A 80 8.97 -15.09 -5.65
N SER A 81 10.28 -15.08 -5.44
CA SER A 81 10.93 -15.32 -4.14
C SER A 81 11.18 -13.98 -3.45
N LEU A 82 10.55 -13.74 -2.31
CA LEU A 82 10.40 -12.43 -1.68
C LEU A 82 10.85 -12.42 -0.22
N ASP A 83 11.49 -11.33 0.19
CA ASP A 83 11.79 -10.99 1.59
C ASP A 83 10.85 -9.90 2.10
N LEU A 84 10.32 -10.06 3.29
CA LEU A 84 9.52 -9.03 3.96
C LEU A 84 10.37 -7.79 4.25
N THR A 85 9.94 -6.63 3.76
CA THR A 85 10.56 -5.34 4.04
C THR A 85 9.73 -4.53 5.05
N LYS A 86 8.42 -4.38 4.80
CA LYS A 86 7.56 -3.56 5.64
C LYS A 86 6.09 -3.98 5.54
N VAL A 87 5.41 -4.08 6.68
CA VAL A 87 3.94 -4.09 6.73
C VAL A 87 3.47 -2.64 6.92
N HIS A 88 2.56 -2.17 6.08
CA HIS A 88 2.01 -0.82 6.17
C HIS A 88 0.90 -0.75 7.20
N ASP A 89 1.25 -0.49 8.47
CA ASP A 89 0.29 -0.44 9.59
C ASP A 89 -0.75 0.70 9.44
N ASP A 90 -0.46 1.70 8.65
CA ASP A 90 -1.36 2.82 8.27
C ASP A 90 -2.37 2.45 7.17
N ARG A 91 -2.19 1.30 6.53
CA ARG A 91 -3.03 0.80 5.42
C ARG A 91 -3.71 -0.53 5.74
N LEU A 92 -3.84 -0.84 7.01
CA LEU A 92 -4.59 -2.00 7.50
C LEU A 92 -6.06 -1.63 7.62
N GLN A 93 -6.95 -2.44 7.03
CA GLN A 93 -8.38 -2.13 6.97
C GLN A 93 -9.26 -3.30 7.34
N ASP A 94 -10.37 -2.99 8.00
CA ASP A 94 -11.50 -3.86 8.18
C ASP A 94 -12.43 -3.68 6.97
N LEU A 95 -12.63 -4.74 6.20
CA LEU A 95 -13.50 -4.75 5.02
C LEU A 95 -14.95 -5.15 5.36
N GLY A 96 -15.23 -5.40 6.64
CA GLY A 96 -16.50 -5.96 7.10
C GLY A 96 -16.54 -7.49 7.02
N ASP A 97 -17.56 -8.08 7.62
CA ASP A 97 -17.79 -9.54 7.63
C ASP A 97 -16.56 -10.37 8.11
N GLY A 98 -15.74 -9.81 9.02
CA GLY A 98 -14.55 -10.47 9.53
C GLY A 98 -13.43 -10.63 8.50
N LYS A 99 -13.43 -9.81 7.45
CA LYS A 99 -12.41 -9.74 6.42
C LYS A 99 -11.54 -8.51 6.62
N TYR A 100 -10.26 -8.69 6.45
CA TYR A 100 -9.25 -7.66 6.66
C TYR A 100 -8.30 -7.60 5.48
N PHE A 101 -7.71 -6.44 5.29
CA PHE A 101 -6.80 -6.14 4.18
C PHE A 101 -5.55 -5.44 4.70
N ALA A 102 -4.43 -5.72 4.08
CA ALA A 102 -3.17 -5.02 4.34
C ALA A 102 -2.26 -5.00 3.12
N CYS A 103 -1.50 -3.92 2.97
CA CYS A 103 -0.39 -3.84 2.02
C CYS A 103 0.93 -4.15 2.70
N VAL A 104 1.81 -4.84 1.98
CA VAL A 104 3.12 -5.27 2.47
C VAL A 104 4.17 -5.04 1.39
N ASP A 105 5.22 -4.28 1.71
CA ASP A 105 6.38 -4.16 0.83
C ASP A 105 7.30 -5.37 1.00
N MET A 106 7.69 -5.96 -0.11
CA MET A 106 8.59 -7.10 -0.16
C MET A 106 9.70 -6.86 -1.19
N LYS A 107 10.88 -7.38 -0.91
CA LYS A 107 12.03 -7.31 -1.82
C LYS A 107 12.19 -8.63 -2.57
N GLY A 108 12.18 -8.57 -3.90
CA GLY A 108 12.41 -9.74 -4.74
C GLY A 108 13.89 -10.06 -4.94
N ASN A 109 14.20 -11.32 -5.22
CA ASN A 109 15.55 -11.76 -5.59
C ASN A 109 16.02 -11.12 -6.91
N ASP A 110 15.10 -10.64 -7.74
CA ASP A 110 15.37 -9.90 -8.97
C ASP A 110 15.73 -8.42 -8.73
N GLY A 111 15.78 -8.00 -7.47
CA GLY A 111 16.13 -6.66 -7.05
C GLY A 111 14.98 -5.67 -7.07
N LYS A 112 13.77 -6.06 -7.50
CA LYS A 112 12.60 -5.18 -7.49
C LYS A 112 11.93 -5.12 -6.12
N THR A 113 11.12 -4.09 -5.92
CA THR A 113 10.24 -3.96 -4.77
C THR A 113 8.82 -4.29 -5.21
N TYR A 114 8.17 -5.16 -4.46
CA TYR A 114 6.81 -5.61 -4.69
C TYR A 114 5.92 -5.15 -3.55
N ASP A 115 4.82 -4.48 -3.86
CA ASP A 115 3.74 -4.20 -2.92
C ASP A 115 2.72 -5.34 -3.06
N ILE A 116 2.54 -6.10 -2.01
CA ILE A 116 1.67 -7.28 -1.98
C ILE A 116 0.45 -6.97 -1.12
N ASP A 117 -0.73 -7.13 -1.70
CA ASP A 117 -1.98 -7.08 -0.97
C ASP A 117 -2.25 -8.42 -0.28
N PHE A 118 -2.46 -8.39 1.03
CA PHE A 118 -2.84 -9.53 1.85
C PHE A 118 -4.30 -9.42 2.27
N PHE A 119 -5.06 -10.48 2.07
CA PHE A 119 -6.41 -10.61 2.58
C PHE A 119 -6.44 -11.62 3.71
N LEU A 120 -7.12 -11.28 4.80
CA LEU A 120 -7.17 -12.10 5.98
C LEU A 120 -8.60 -12.24 6.50
N THR A 121 -8.81 -13.33 7.24
CA THR A 121 -10.00 -13.54 8.08
C THR A 121 -9.56 -13.97 9.45
N GLY A 122 -10.44 -13.85 10.44
CA GLY A 122 -10.18 -14.41 11.77
C GLY A 122 -10.53 -13.48 12.93
N GLN A 123 -9.92 -13.77 14.07
CA GLN A 123 -10.12 -13.08 15.33
C GLN A 123 -8.75 -12.72 15.94
N PRO A 124 -8.68 -11.83 16.94
CA PRO A 124 -7.43 -11.50 17.63
C PRO A 124 -6.62 -12.73 18.01
N GLY A 125 -5.35 -12.76 17.59
CA GLY A 125 -4.42 -13.88 17.83
C GLY A 125 -4.64 -15.12 16.94
N LYS A 126 -5.70 -15.14 16.11
CA LYS A 126 -6.04 -16.26 15.20
C LYS A 126 -6.35 -15.77 13.79
N MET A 127 -5.56 -14.82 13.30
CA MET A 127 -5.67 -14.32 11.93
C MET A 127 -5.13 -15.34 10.93
N LYS A 128 -5.84 -15.49 9.81
CA LYS A 128 -5.45 -16.38 8.70
C LYS A 128 -5.43 -15.60 7.40
N VAL A 129 -4.32 -15.65 6.68
CA VAL A 129 -4.24 -15.15 5.31
C VAL A 129 -5.05 -16.08 4.40
N THR A 130 -5.93 -15.50 3.60
CA THR A 130 -6.82 -16.23 2.69
C THR A 130 -6.45 -16.04 1.24
N ASP A 131 -5.83 -14.90 0.91
CA ASP A 131 -5.39 -14.58 -0.44
C ASP A 131 -4.25 -13.55 -0.41
N THR A 132 -3.45 -13.54 -1.49
CA THR A 132 -2.42 -12.53 -1.75
C THR A 132 -2.44 -12.13 -3.21
N SER A 133 -2.09 -10.89 -3.52
CA SER A 133 -1.91 -10.47 -4.91
C SER A 133 -0.84 -9.38 -5.04
N VAL A 134 -0.07 -9.42 -6.13
CA VAL A 134 0.89 -8.37 -6.46
C VAL A 134 0.12 -7.13 -6.88
N HIS A 135 0.27 -6.05 -6.13
CA HIS A 135 -0.40 -4.77 -6.38
C HIS A 135 0.50 -3.81 -7.17
N LYS A 136 1.78 -3.67 -6.74
CA LYS A 136 2.74 -2.79 -7.42
C LYS A 136 4.07 -3.49 -7.64
N ILE A 137 4.77 -3.05 -8.67
CA ILE A 137 6.17 -3.41 -8.94
C ILE A 137 6.95 -2.12 -9.08
N ASP A 138 7.97 -1.90 -8.23
CA ASP A 138 8.77 -0.67 -8.18
C ASP A 138 7.91 0.61 -8.13
N GLY A 139 6.84 0.56 -7.32
CA GLY A 139 5.89 1.65 -7.12
C GLY A 139 4.86 1.84 -8.24
N LYS A 140 4.94 1.07 -9.33
CA LYS A 140 3.96 1.13 -10.43
C LYS A 140 2.79 0.20 -10.15
N PRO A 141 1.55 0.71 -10.02
CA PRO A 141 0.38 -0.12 -9.75
C PRO A 141 0.02 -0.99 -10.97
N LEU A 142 -0.39 -2.21 -10.71
CA LEU A 142 -0.93 -3.15 -11.71
C LEU A 142 -2.45 -3.02 -11.81
N TYR A 143 -3.07 -2.58 -10.73
CA TYR A 143 -4.49 -2.29 -10.64
C TYR A 143 -4.75 -1.21 -9.58
N ASN A 144 -5.93 -0.61 -9.61
CA ASN A 144 -6.42 0.29 -8.58
C ASN A 144 -7.61 -0.35 -7.86
N TRP A 145 -7.84 0.05 -6.61
CA TRP A 145 -9.04 -0.30 -5.88
C TRP A 145 -10.12 0.74 -6.11
N LYS A 146 -11.34 0.29 -6.48
CA LYS A 146 -12.52 1.13 -6.64
C LYS A 146 -13.66 0.61 -5.80
N GLU A 147 -14.24 1.48 -4.99
CA GLU A 147 -15.46 1.15 -4.27
C GLU A 147 -16.67 1.39 -5.15
N GLU A 148 -17.52 0.35 -5.28
CA GLU A 148 -18.82 0.42 -5.97
C GLU A 148 -19.88 -0.32 -5.15
N ASN A 149 -20.89 0.40 -4.69
CA ASN A 149 -22.00 -0.14 -3.89
C ASN A 149 -21.52 -0.88 -2.61
N GLY A 150 -20.55 -0.32 -1.91
CA GLY A 150 -19.98 -0.92 -0.70
C GLY A 150 -19.05 -2.12 -0.95
N LYS A 151 -18.69 -2.39 -2.20
CA LYS A 151 -17.76 -3.46 -2.57
C LYS A 151 -16.52 -2.88 -3.21
N TRP A 152 -15.36 -3.37 -2.78
CA TRP A 152 -14.07 -3.02 -3.35
C TRP A 152 -13.74 -3.94 -4.52
N ASN A 153 -13.53 -3.36 -5.69
CA ASN A 153 -13.20 -4.06 -6.93
C ASN A 153 -11.83 -3.63 -7.45
N LYS A 154 -11.09 -4.57 -8.01
CA LYS A 154 -9.86 -4.27 -8.75
C LYS A 154 -10.24 -3.73 -10.13
N VAL A 155 -9.71 -2.58 -10.50
CA VAL A 155 -9.83 -1.99 -11.83
C VAL A 155 -8.45 -1.80 -12.43
N PRO A 156 -8.29 -1.83 -13.77
CA PRO A 156 -6.98 -1.62 -14.40
C PRO A 156 -6.33 -0.33 -13.92
N ALA A 157 -5.01 -0.35 -13.71
CA ALA A 157 -4.24 0.87 -13.50
C ALA A 157 -4.25 1.69 -14.79
N SER A 158 -4.49 3.00 -14.67
CA SER A 158 -4.49 3.96 -15.78
C SER A 158 -3.09 4.55 -16.00
#